data_91678877e74d8f109668fc10673edcab
#
_entry.id   91678877e74d8f109668fc10673edcab
#
_cell.length_a   1.000
_cell.length_b   1.000
_cell.length_c   1.000
_cell.angle_alpha   90.00
_cell.angle_beta   90.00
_cell.angle_gamma   90.00
#
_symmetry.space_group_name_H-M   'P 1'
#
loop_
_entity.id
_entity.type
_entity.pdbx_description
1 polymer ?
#
loop_
_entity_poly.entity_id
_entity_poly.type
_entity_poly.pdbx_seq_one_letter_code
_entity_poly.pdbx_strand_id
1 'polypeptide(L)'
;LVGDDAFKAYGWRIPFLISVLLLGVSLWIRLQLSESPSFQKMVDEGKGSKQPLTDSFAKWGNLRIVILALVGLTAGQAVVWYTGQFYALFFLEKMLKVDGGLTNALVAISLLIGTPFFVFFGWLSDRIGRKWIIMAGCVLACLTYFPLFKTLTVAANPQLAAAVASSPVTVVADPADCSFQFDPIGKTVFNTSCDLAKSYLAKAGVTYVNQAAPAGTVAEVRIGAVTLPSFAGETLDKAAFKDRKKAWEAELGTALKSAGYPAKADSALVNKPLVVGILTLLVIYVTMVYGPIAAMLVEMFPTNIRYTSMSLPYHIGNGWFGGFLPTTAFAMVAATGNIYYGLWYPIVVAGITAVIGILFLKETKDVDIEA
;
A
#
# COMPACT_ATOMS: atom_id res chain seq x y z
N LEU A 1 -8.16 -3.86 25.46
CA LEU A 1 -9.08 -3.55 26.58
C LEU A 1 -10.40 -4.32 26.46
N VAL A 2 -10.84 -4.63 25.26
CA VAL A 2 -12.04 -5.41 24.95
C VAL A 2 -11.55 -6.73 24.33
N GLY A 3 -11.93 -7.88 24.86
CA GLY A 3 -11.50 -9.19 24.33
C GLY A 3 -11.90 -9.37 22.85
N ASP A 4 -11.22 -10.28 22.14
CA ASP A 4 -11.38 -10.46 20.69
C ASP A 4 -12.82 -10.70 20.24
N ASP A 5 -13.59 -11.50 21.00
CA ASP A 5 -14.98 -11.80 20.67
C ASP A 5 -15.89 -10.59 20.84
N ALA A 6 -15.72 -9.84 21.94
CA ALA A 6 -16.45 -8.61 22.18
C ALA A 6 -16.04 -7.51 21.17
N PHE A 7 -14.76 -7.44 20.79
CA PHE A 7 -14.30 -6.53 19.75
C PHE A 7 -14.96 -6.86 18.39
N LYS A 8 -15.01 -8.12 17.97
CA LYS A 8 -15.68 -8.55 16.75
C LYS A 8 -17.18 -8.30 16.77
N ALA A 9 -17.82 -8.44 17.92
CA ALA A 9 -19.27 -8.25 18.06
C ALA A 9 -19.67 -6.76 18.00
N TYR A 10 -19.05 -5.90 18.79
CA TYR A 10 -19.43 -4.49 18.90
C TYR A 10 -18.25 -3.52 19.12
N GLY A 11 -17.12 -3.98 19.68
CA GLY A 11 -16.02 -3.13 20.09
C GLY A 11 -15.41 -2.27 18.98
N TRP A 12 -15.42 -2.75 17.74
CA TRP A 12 -14.95 -2.01 16.57
C TRP A 12 -15.76 -0.73 16.29
N ARG A 13 -17.01 -0.65 16.81
CA ARG A 13 -17.86 0.54 16.65
C ARG A 13 -17.48 1.68 17.61
N ILE A 14 -16.82 1.37 18.72
CA ILE A 14 -16.48 2.36 19.75
C ILE A 14 -15.61 3.50 19.21
N PRO A 15 -14.52 3.26 18.45
CA PRO A 15 -13.75 4.34 17.86
C PRO A 15 -14.56 5.24 16.93
N PHE A 16 -15.53 4.68 16.19
CA PHE A 16 -16.41 5.48 15.32
C PHE A 16 -17.38 6.34 16.14
N LEU A 17 -17.89 5.84 17.25
CA LEU A 17 -18.75 6.63 18.15
C LEU A 17 -17.96 7.76 18.81
N ILE A 18 -16.72 7.50 19.22
CA ILE A 18 -15.83 8.53 19.78
C ILE A 18 -15.53 9.60 18.71
N SER A 19 -15.46 9.23 17.42
CA SER A 19 -15.21 10.19 16.35
C SER A 19 -16.31 11.25 16.21
N VAL A 20 -17.53 10.99 16.71
CA VAL A 20 -18.61 12.00 16.75
C VAL A 20 -18.22 13.20 17.62
N LEU A 21 -17.52 12.97 18.73
CA LEU A 21 -17.01 14.04 19.58
C LEU A 21 -15.95 14.88 18.84
N LEU A 22 -15.03 14.19 18.13
CA LEU A 22 -14.01 14.84 17.32
C LEU A 22 -14.64 15.63 16.17
N LEU A 23 -15.70 15.11 15.56
CA LEU A 23 -16.48 15.83 14.55
C LEU A 23 -17.11 17.09 15.12
N GLY A 24 -17.70 17.02 16.31
CA GLY A 24 -18.26 18.18 17.03
C GLY A 24 -17.21 19.26 17.29
N VAL A 25 -16.03 18.85 17.78
CA VAL A 25 -14.89 19.78 17.96
C VAL A 25 -14.42 20.38 16.65
N SER A 26 -14.27 19.55 15.60
CA SER A 26 -13.88 20.02 14.26
C SER A 26 -14.87 21.02 13.69
N LEU A 27 -16.18 20.75 13.83
CA LEU A 27 -17.23 21.68 13.40
C LEU A 27 -17.17 23.00 14.17
N TRP A 28 -17.02 22.93 15.49
CA TRP A 28 -16.89 24.11 16.33
C TRP A 28 -15.69 24.98 15.94
N ILE A 29 -14.52 24.37 15.72
CA ILE A 29 -13.31 25.08 15.25
C ILE A 29 -13.58 25.72 13.88
N ARG A 30 -14.17 24.99 12.93
CA ARG A 30 -14.49 25.52 11.58
C ARG A 30 -15.44 26.72 11.62
N LEU A 31 -16.41 26.72 12.52
CA LEU A 31 -17.33 27.85 12.67
C LEU A 31 -16.66 29.10 13.27
N GLN A 32 -15.51 28.95 13.93
CA GLN A 32 -14.73 30.06 14.51
C GLN A 32 -13.64 30.58 13.55
N LEU A 33 -13.28 29.78 12.53
CA LEU A 33 -12.24 30.18 11.58
C LEU A 33 -12.81 31.11 10.52
N SER A 34 -12.13 32.23 10.33
CA SER A 34 -12.34 33.11 9.16
C SER A 34 -11.63 32.56 7.93
N GLU A 35 -12.07 32.91 6.75
CA GLU A 35 -11.36 32.62 5.50
C GLU A 35 -9.95 33.23 5.49
N SER A 36 -9.04 32.62 4.72
CA SER A 36 -7.67 33.12 4.63
C SER A 36 -7.64 34.55 4.09
N PRO A 37 -6.70 35.40 4.56
CA PRO A 37 -6.59 36.80 4.06
C PRO A 37 -6.46 36.86 2.54
N SER A 38 -5.70 35.98 1.92
CA SER A 38 -5.54 35.89 0.46
C SER A 38 -6.87 35.60 -0.25
N PHE A 39 -7.71 34.74 0.30
CA PHE A 39 -9.03 34.43 -0.25
C PHE A 39 -9.98 35.59 -0.08
N GLN A 40 -10.00 36.22 1.10
CA GLN A 40 -10.84 37.41 1.34
C GLN A 40 -10.48 38.57 0.37
N LYS A 41 -9.19 38.88 0.24
CA LYS A 41 -8.71 39.89 -0.71
C LYS A 41 -9.15 39.58 -2.14
N MET A 42 -9.02 38.35 -2.59
CA MET A 42 -9.46 37.90 -3.92
C MET A 42 -10.97 38.10 -4.12
N VAL A 43 -11.78 37.80 -3.10
CA VAL A 43 -13.25 37.97 -3.16
C VAL A 43 -13.60 39.47 -3.21
N ASP A 44 -12.96 40.29 -2.37
CA ASP A 44 -13.18 41.74 -2.32
C ASP A 44 -12.80 42.42 -3.64
N GLU A 45 -11.75 41.92 -4.32
CA GLU A 45 -11.34 42.38 -5.64
C GLU A 45 -12.20 41.82 -6.78
N GLY A 46 -13.19 40.99 -6.51
CA GLY A 46 -14.07 40.38 -7.51
C GLY A 46 -13.38 39.39 -8.45
N LYS A 47 -12.19 38.86 -8.07
CA LYS A 47 -11.37 37.95 -8.87
C LYS A 47 -11.72 36.46 -8.67
N GLY A 48 -12.72 36.13 -7.86
CA GLY A 48 -13.18 34.78 -7.64
C GLY A 48 -13.69 34.11 -8.92
N SER A 49 -13.36 32.82 -9.10
CA SER A 49 -13.90 32.06 -10.26
C SER A 49 -15.39 31.80 -10.07
N LYS A 50 -16.19 32.11 -11.11
CA LYS A 50 -17.62 31.77 -11.18
C LYS A 50 -17.86 30.32 -11.58
N GLN A 51 -16.88 29.65 -12.20
CA GLN A 51 -16.95 28.27 -12.69
C GLN A 51 -15.64 27.51 -12.40
N PRO A 52 -15.32 27.26 -11.11
CA PRO A 52 -14.01 26.72 -10.72
C PRO A 52 -13.71 25.33 -11.33
N LEU A 53 -14.71 24.49 -11.56
CA LEU A 53 -14.53 23.19 -12.24
C LEU A 53 -14.10 23.39 -13.70
N THR A 54 -14.81 24.24 -14.45
CA THR A 54 -14.47 24.55 -15.84
C THR A 54 -13.09 25.20 -15.94
N ASP A 55 -12.81 26.15 -15.05
CA ASP A 55 -11.52 26.84 -15.02
C ASP A 55 -10.37 25.90 -14.69
N SER A 56 -10.58 24.92 -13.80
CA SER A 56 -9.56 23.95 -13.41
C SER A 56 -9.29 22.90 -14.50
N PHE A 57 -10.34 22.38 -15.16
CA PHE A 57 -10.23 21.16 -15.96
C PHE A 57 -10.46 21.37 -17.46
N ALA A 58 -11.16 22.40 -17.89
CA ALA A 58 -11.37 22.67 -19.32
C ALA A 58 -10.30 23.62 -19.92
N LYS A 59 -9.60 24.42 -19.09
CA LYS A 59 -8.50 25.26 -19.56
C LYS A 59 -7.20 24.49 -19.51
N TRP A 60 -6.59 24.22 -20.69
CA TRP A 60 -5.37 23.41 -20.83
C TRP A 60 -4.23 23.85 -19.90
N GLY A 61 -4.04 25.16 -19.71
CA GLY A 61 -3.00 25.69 -18.83
C GLY A 61 -3.13 25.18 -17.39
N ASN A 62 -4.36 25.15 -16.85
CA ASN A 62 -4.65 24.69 -15.50
C ASN A 62 -4.69 23.16 -15.44
N LEU A 63 -5.31 22.49 -16.42
CA LEU A 63 -5.37 21.03 -16.50
C LEU A 63 -3.97 20.41 -16.55
N ARG A 64 -3.04 21.01 -17.28
CA ARG A 64 -1.64 20.58 -17.31
C ARG A 64 -1.02 20.56 -15.91
N ILE A 65 -1.28 21.58 -15.08
CA ILE A 65 -0.77 21.64 -13.71
C ILE A 65 -1.42 20.54 -12.86
N VAL A 66 -2.73 20.31 -13.01
CA VAL A 66 -3.44 19.23 -12.33
C VAL A 66 -2.84 17.86 -12.67
N ILE A 67 -2.58 17.59 -13.95
CA ILE A 67 -1.96 16.34 -14.39
C ILE A 67 -0.53 16.21 -13.83
N LEU A 68 0.26 17.28 -13.88
CA LEU A 68 1.61 17.28 -13.30
C LEU A 68 1.57 17.10 -11.78
N ALA A 69 0.63 17.68 -11.07
CA ALA A 69 0.43 17.48 -9.65
C ALA A 69 0.02 16.01 -9.34
N LEU A 70 -0.78 15.38 -10.21
CA LEU A 70 -1.17 13.99 -10.06
C LEU A 70 0.02 13.04 -10.29
N VAL A 71 0.61 13.07 -11.48
CA VAL A 71 1.61 12.05 -11.88
C VAL A 71 3.02 12.40 -11.44
N GLY A 72 3.37 13.68 -11.35
CA GLY A 72 4.69 14.16 -10.95
C GLY A 72 4.84 14.41 -9.44
N LEU A 73 3.77 14.26 -8.64
CA LEU A 73 3.81 14.56 -7.22
C LEU A 73 2.99 13.56 -6.40
N THR A 74 1.65 13.60 -6.47
CA THR A 74 0.78 12.90 -5.52
C THR A 74 0.71 11.39 -5.73
N ALA A 75 0.84 10.88 -6.95
CA ALA A 75 0.85 9.43 -7.20
C ALA A 75 2.04 8.74 -6.51
N GLY A 76 3.25 9.31 -6.65
CA GLY A 76 4.45 8.79 -5.99
C GLY A 76 4.39 8.94 -4.47
N GLN A 77 3.96 10.11 -3.98
CA GLN A 77 3.73 10.29 -2.55
C GLN A 77 2.78 9.24 -1.99
N ALA A 78 1.67 8.99 -2.67
CA ALA A 78 0.65 8.05 -2.21
C ALA A 78 1.21 6.62 -2.11
N VAL A 79 1.88 6.12 -3.16
CA VAL A 79 2.42 4.76 -3.11
C VAL A 79 3.54 4.61 -2.09
N VAL A 80 4.36 5.63 -1.87
CA VAL A 80 5.39 5.59 -0.81
C VAL A 80 4.74 5.57 0.56
N TRP A 81 3.71 6.39 0.78
CA TRP A 81 2.97 6.44 2.05
C TRP A 81 2.27 5.10 2.36
N TYR A 82 1.52 4.57 1.38
CA TYR A 82 0.82 3.30 1.55
C TYR A 82 1.77 2.11 1.70
N THR A 83 2.93 2.13 1.04
CA THR A 83 3.94 1.07 1.20
C THR A 83 4.56 1.09 2.59
N GLY A 84 4.96 2.27 3.08
CA GLY A 84 5.65 2.40 4.37
C GLY A 84 4.77 2.11 5.57
N GLN A 85 3.45 2.25 5.46
CA GLN A 85 2.52 2.03 6.55
C GLN A 85 1.67 0.78 6.38
N PHE A 86 0.82 0.73 5.35
CA PHE A 86 -0.14 -0.35 5.19
C PHE A 86 0.45 -1.60 4.57
N TYR A 87 1.22 -1.45 3.49
CA TYR A 87 1.78 -2.64 2.83
C TYR A 87 2.82 -3.33 3.72
N ALA A 88 3.66 -2.60 4.42
CA ALA A 88 4.61 -3.17 5.38
C ALA A 88 3.91 -3.95 6.51
N LEU A 89 2.80 -3.41 7.05
CA LEU A 89 1.97 -4.11 8.04
C LEU A 89 1.38 -5.39 7.46
N PHE A 90 0.74 -5.32 6.28
CA PHE A 90 0.18 -6.49 5.61
C PHE A 90 1.25 -7.52 5.26
N PHE A 91 2.42 -7.08 4.84
CA PHE A 91 3.53 -7.95 4.52
C PHE A 91 3.99 -8.74 5.75
N LEU A 92 4.15 -8.08 6.90
CA LEU A 92 4.49 -8.74 8.17
C LEU A 92 3.41 -9.75 8.60
N GLU A 93 2.13 -9.36 8.59
CA GLU A 93 1.05 -10.24 9.06
C GLU A 93 0.66 -11.34 8.08
N LYS A 94 0.50 -11.00 6.79
CA LYS A 94 -0.07 -11.92 5.80
C LYS A 94 1.00 -12.73 5.08
N MET A 95 2.13 -12.13 4.74
CA MET A 95 3.22 -12.83 4.05
C MET A 95 4.18 -13.48 5.04
N LEU A 96 4.66 -12.75 6.03
CA LEU A 96 5.65 -13.25 6.98
C LEU A 96 5.03 -13.96 8.20
N LYS A 97 3.71 -13.95 8.36
CA LYS A 97 2.99 -14.64 9.44
C LYS A 97 3.37 -14.21 10.84
N VAL A 98 3.85 -12.99 11.01
CA VAL A 98 4.12 -12.42 12.33
C VAL A 98 2.80 -12.21 13.06
N ASP A 99 2.79 -12.45 14.36
CA ASP A 99 1.61 -12.20 15.20
C ASP A 99 1.13 -10.75 15.08
N GLY A 100 -0.19 -10.57 14.97
CA GLY A 100 -0.78 -9.24 14.75
C GLY A 100 -0.55 -8.29 15.92
N GLY A 101 -0.57 -8.78 17.15
CA GLY A 101 -0.28 -7.96 18.33
C GLY A 101 1.17 -7.45 18.32
N LEU A 102 2.12 -8.35 18.02
CA LEU A 102 3.53 -8.00 17.87
C LEU A 102 3.75 -7.04 16.69
N THR A 103 3.14 -7.31 15.53
CA THR A 103 3.25 -6.45 14.35
C THR A 103 2.77 -5.03 14.64
N ASN A 104 1.59 -4.89 15.25
CA ASN A 104 1.05 -3.59 15.61
C ASN A 104 1.95 -2.83 16.60
N ALA A 105 2.54 -3.53 17.58
CA ALA A 105 3.48 -2.92 18.52
C ALA A 105 4.76 -2.41 17.81
N LEU A 106 5.34 -3.21 16.90
CA LEU A 106 6.54 -2.84 16.13
C LEU A 106 6.26 -1.65 15.21
N VAL A 107 5.12 -1.64 14.54
CA VAL A 107 4.68 -0.52 13.70
C VAL A 107 4.44 0.74 14.54
N ALA A 108 3.76 0.63 15.68
CA ALA A 108 3.51 1.77 16.56
C ALA A 108 4.81 2.41 17.08
N ILE A 109 5.80 1.60 17.49
CA ILE A 109 7.12 2.09 17.90
C ILE A 109 7.81 2.81 16.73
N SER A 110 7.76 2.24 15.53
CA SER A 110 8.37 2.84 14.34
C SER A 110 7.72 4.17 13.96
N LEU A 111 6.40 4.28 14.09
CA LEU A 111 5.65 5.53 13.89
C LEU A 111 6.02 6.57 14.94
N LEU A 112 6.14 6.18 16.21
CA LEU A 112 6.52 7.08 17.29
C LEU A 112 7.91 7.68 17.03
N ILE A 113 8.89 6.86 16.60
CA ILE A 113 10.25 7.31 16.26
C ILE A 113 10.23 8.16 14.98
N GLY A 114 9.40 7.79 14.00
CA GLY A 114 9.32 8.46 12.70
C GLY A 114 8.57 9.79 12.72
N THR A 115 7.60 9.98 13.64
CA THR A 115 6.73 11.18 13.66
C THR A 115 7.49 12.51 13.72
N PRO A 116 8.56 12.69 14.52
CA PRO A 116 9.33 13.93 14.53
C PRO A 116 9.89 14.33 13.16
N PHE A 117 10.14 13.37 12.27
CA PHE A 117 10.67 13.66 10.94
C PHE A 117 9.66 14.37 10.02
N PHE A 118 8.35 14.33 10.30
CA PHE A 118 7.39 15.18 9.57
C PHE A 118 7.72 16.66 9.78
N VAL A 119 7.98 17.05 11.02
CA VAL A 119 8.37 18.43 11.35
C VAL A 119 9.73 18.76 10.75
N PHE A 120 10.70 17.83 10.88
CA PHE A 120 12.03 18.01 10.34
C PHE A 120 12.03 18.22 8.81
N PHE A 121 11.37 17.36 8.05
CA PHE A 121 11.31 17.50 6.59
C PHE A 121 10.39 18.63 6.13
N GLY A 122 9.35 18.97 6.88
CA GLY A 122 8.58 20.19 6.67
C GLY A 122 9.48 21.43 6.77
N TRP A 123 10.17 21.59 7.90
CA TRP A 123 11.14 22.68 8.12
C TRP A 123 12.28 22.68 7.09
N LEU A 124 12.84 21.51 6.78
CA LEU A 124 13.91 21.42 5.79
C LEU A 124 13.42 21.86 4.41
N SER A 125 12.16 21.52 4.05
CA SER A 125 11.55 21.89 2.78
C SER A 125 11.38 23.40 2.63
N ASP A 126 11.16 24.13 3.72
CA ASP A 126 11.11 25.59 3.70
C ASP A 126 12.47 26.21 3.33
N ARG A 127 13.57 25.50 3.60
CA ARG A 127 14.93 25.98 3.34
C ARG A 127 15.48 25.59 1.98
N ILE A 128 15.41 24.30 1.64
CA ILE A 128 16.06 23.75 0.44
C ILE A 128 15.09 23.50 -0.72
N GLY A 129 13.77 23.62 -0.49
CA GLY A 129 12.72 23.43 -1.47
C GLY A 129 11.87 22.19 -1.25
N ARG A 130 10.61 22.26 -1.69
CA ARG A 130 9.59 21.20 -1.55
C ARG A 130 9.89 20.01 -2.46
N LYS A 131 10.12 20.32 -3.73
CA LYS A 131 10.32 19.37 -4.82
C LYS A 131 11.42 18.36 -4.51
N TRP A 132 12.58 18.84 -4.10
CA TRP A 132 13.77 17.98 -3.99
C TRP A 132 13.66 16.96 -2.87
N ILE A 133 13.01 17.30 -1.76
CA ILE A 133 12.77 16.38 -0.65
C ILE A 133 11.79 15.27 -1.06
N ILE A 134 10.69 15.65 -1.73
CA ILE A 134 9.71 14.69 -2.22
C ILE A 134 10.33 13.73 -3.24
N MET A 135 11.07 14.27 -4.21
CA MET A 135 11.74 13.45 -5.23
C MET A 135 12.79 12.52 -4.63
N ALA A 136 13.58 13.01 -3.65
CA ALA A 136 14.53 12.17 -2.93
C ALA A 136 13.84 11.01 -2.21
N GLY A 137 12.70 11.24 -1.55
CA GLY A 137 11.90 10.18 -0.93
C GLY A 137 11.43 9.13 -1.93
N CYS A 138 10.92 9.54 -3.11
CA CYS A 138 10.54 8.63 -4.18
C CYS A 138 11.72 7.81 -4.73
N VAL A 139 12.86 8.45 -4.96
CA VAL A 139 14.08 7.78 -5.46
C VAL A 139 14.62 6.78 -4.45
N LEU A 140 14.72 7.16 -3.17
CA LEU A 140 15.15 6.25 -2.10
C LEU A 140 14.23 5.04 -1.99
N ALA A 141 12.91 5.24 -2.08
CA ALA A 141 11.94 4.14 -2.10
C ALA A 141 12.20 3.17 -3.27
N CYS A 142 12.38 3.69 -4.49
CA CYS A 142 12.69 2.88 -5.68
C CYS A 142 13.96 2.05 -5.51
N LEU A 143 15.01 2.61 -4.95
CA LEU A 143 16.30 1.95 -4.83
C LEU A 143 16.35 0.93 -3.69
N THR A 144 15.59 1.14 -2.62
CA THR A 144 15.78 0.40 -1.37
C THR A 144 14.65 -0.55 -1.00
N TYR A 145 13.46 -0.48 -1.60
CA TYR A 145 12.35 -1.35 -1.23
C TYR A 145 12.70 -2.84 -1.32
N PHE A 146 13.30 -3.30 -2.40
CA PHE A 146 13.68 -4.71 -2.51
C PHE A 146 14.65 -5.17 -1.43
N PRO A 147 15.82 -4.51 -1.21
CA PRO A 147 16.72 -4.92 -0.13
C PRO A 147 16.09 -4.79 1.26
N LEU A 148 15.28 -3.76 1.53
CA LEU A 148 14.62 -3.59 2.83
C LEU A 148 13.61 -4.72 3.11
N PHE A 149 12.74 -5.06 2.15
CA PHE A 149 11.74 -6.11 2.34
C PHE A 149 12.39 -7.52 2.39
N LYS A 150 13.49 -7.76 1.66
CA LYS A 150 14.26 -9.00 1.81
C LYS A 150 14.86 -9.11 3.20
N THR A 151 15.50 -8.06 3.70
CA THR A 151 16.05 -8.02 5.06
C THR A 151 14.95 -8.15 6.11
N LEU A 152 13.80 -7.50 5.89
CA LEU A 152 12.62 -7.62 6.75
C LEU A 152 12.13 -9.06 6.85
N THR A 153 12.15 -9.83 5.74
CA THR A 153 11.75 -11.25 5.74
C THR A 153 12.66 -12.08 6.65
N VAL A 154 13.97 -11.94 6.52
CA VAL A 154 14.94 -12.66 7.35
C VAL A 154 14.83 -12.24 8.81
N ALA A 155 14.64 -10.95 9.07
CA ALA A 155 14.52 -10.41 10.43
C ALA A 155 13.23 -10.82 11.13
N ALA A 156 12.11 -10.90 10.40
CA ALA A 156 10.79 -11.15 10.96
C ALA A 156 10.39 -12.64 10.96
N ASN A 157 10.87 -13.43 9.99
CA ASN A 157 10.62 -14.87 9.94
C ASN A 157 11.78 -15.64 9.31
N PRO A 158 12.89 -15.87 10.06
CA PRO A 158 14.04 -16.59 9.56
C PRO A 158 13.73 -18.05 9.17
N GLN A 159 12.75 -18.70 9.83
CA GLN A 159 12.33 -20.05 9.49
C GLN A 159 11.67 -20.11 8.11
N LEU A 160 10.83 -19.14 7.76
CA LEU A 160 10.24 -19.02 6.43
C LEU A 160 11.33 -18.83 5.36
N ALA A 161 12.29 -17.94 5.63
CA ALA A 161 13.41 -17.71 4.73
C ALA A 161 14.23 -18.97 4.48
N ALA A 162 14.50 -19.76 5.53
CA ALA A 162 15.18 -21.05 5.43
C ALA A 162 14.37 -22.09 4.66
N ALA A 163 13.06 -22.19 4.92
CA ALA A 163 12.16 -23.13 4.24
C ALA A 163 12.09 -22.86 2.72
N VAL A 164 11.99 -21.60 2.31
CA VAL A 164 12.00 -21.20 0.89
C VAL A 164 13.30 -21.65 0.20
N ALA A 165 14.44 -21.60 0.89
CA ALA A 165 15.72 -21.97 0.33
C ALA A 165 15.89 -23.50 0.25
N SER A 166 15.38 -24.28 1.24
CA SER A 166 15.58 -25.73 1.34
C SER A 166 14.53 -26.57 0.61
N SER A 167 13.30 -26.06 0.51
CA SER A 167 12.15 -26.81 -0.01
C SER A 167 11.36 -25.96 -1.03
N PRO A 168 11.89 -25.73 -2.24
CA PRO A 168 11.22 -24.89 -3.22
C PRO A 168 9.85 -25.45 -3.61
N VAL A 169 8.88 -24.57 -3.79
CA VAL A 169 7.51 -24.90 -4.20
C VAL A 169 7.32 -24.56 -5.67
N THR A 170 6.66 -25.46 -6.40
CA THR A 170 6.29 -25.23 -7.81
C THR A 170 4.79 -25.44 -7.98
N VAL A 171 4.15 -24.53 -8.69
CA VAL A 171 2.77 -24.70 -9.17
C VAL A 171 2.81 -25.06 -10.64
N VAL A 172 2.37 -26.26 -10.96
CA VAL A 172 2.24 -26.75 -12.33
C VAL A 172 0.79 -26.63 -12.73
N ALA A 173 0.49 -25.83 -13.73
CA ALA A 173 -0.89 -25.53 -14.13
C ALA A 173 -0.99 -25.13 -15.60
N ASP A 174 -2.19 -25.31 -16.18
CA ASP A 174 -2.55 -24.66 -17.45
C ASP A 174 -2.56 -23.14 -17.25
N PRO A 175 -1.74 -22.36 -17.99
CA PRO A 175 -1.72 -20.90 -17.84
C PRO A 175 -3.08 -20.23 -18.10
N ALA A 176 -3.93 -20.82 -18.95
CA ALA A 176 -5.24 -20.30 -19.27
C ALA A 176 -6.23 -20.43 -18.09
N ASP A 177 -5.98 -21.35 -17.15
CA ASP A 177 -6.77 -21.59 -15.95
C ASP A 177 -6.36 -20.67 -14.78
N CYS A 178 -5.40 -19.78 -14.99
CA CYS A 178 -4.83 -18.91 -13.96
C CYS A 178 -5.30 -17.46 -14.13
N SER A 179 -6.15 -16.96 -13.25
CA SER A 179 -6.63 -15.57 -13.27
C SER A 179 -5.64 -14.59 -12.62
N PHE A 180 -5.69 -13.33 -13.05
CA PHE A 180 -5.09 -12.25 -12.28
C PHE A 180 -6.01 -11.88 -11.12
N GLN A 181 -5.64 -12.27 -9.89
CA GLN A 181 -6.49 -12.23 -8.70
C GLN A 181 -6.65 -10.82 -8.11
N PHE A 182 -6.99 -9.85 -8.96
CA PHE A 182 -7.30 -8.50 -8.53
C PHE A 182 -8.76 -8.41 -8.08
N ASP A 183 -8.98 -8.31 -6.78
CA ASP A 183 -10.32 -8.23 -6.19
C ASP A 183 -10.39 -7.13 -5.12
N PRO A 184 -10.58 -5.86 -5.54
CA PRO A 184 -10.62 -4.72 -4.62
C PRO A 184 -11.85 -4.71 -3.70
N ILE A 185 -12.90 -5.47 -4.04
CA ILE A 185 -14.16 -5.51 -3.29
C ILE A 185 -14.26 -6.76 -2.40
N GLY A 186 -13.41 -7.78 -2.64
CA GLY A 186 -13.42 -9.04 -1.90
C GLY A 186 -14.61 -9.96 -2.21
N LYS A 187 -15.21 -9.81 -3.40
CA LYS A 187 -16.41 -10.58 -3.82
C LYS A 187 -16.15 -11.60 -4.92
N THR A 188 -15.03 -11.50 -5.60
CA THR A 188 -14.68 -12.41 -6.69
C THR A 188 -14.39 -13.81 -6.14
N VAL A 189 -14.99 -14.82 -6.73
CA VAL A 189 -14.73 -16.21 -6.38
C VAL A 189 -13.70 -16.75 -7.37
N PHE A 190 -12.51 -17.01 -6.89
CA PHE A 190 -11.44 -17.67 -7.63
C PHE A 190 -11.52 -19.16 -7.34
N ASN A 191 -12.05 -19.93 -8.27
CA ASN A 191 -12.43 -21.35 -8.09
C ASN A 191 -11.83 -22.29 -9.12
N THR A 192 -10.99 -21.80 -10.05
CA THR A 192 -10.21 -22.69 -10.91
C THR A 192 -9.14 -23.43 -10.10
N SER A 193 -8.65 -24.52 -10.60
CA SER A 193 -7.62 -25.32 -9.93
C SER A 193 -6.32 -24.53 -9.72
N CYS A 194 -5.93 -23.74 -10.69
CA CYS A 194 -4.78 -22.84 -10.61
C CYS A 194 -4.98 -21.71 -9.60
N ASP A 195 -6.14 -21.06 -9.62
CA ASP A 195 -6.43 -19.94 -8.73
C ASP A 195 -6.45 -20.36 -7.26
N LEU A 196 -7.00 -21.54 -6.96
CA LEU A 196 -7.00 -22.10 -5.61
C LEU A 196 -5.58 -22.32 -5.10
N ALA A 197 -4.71 -22.95 -5.92
CA ALA A 197 -3.32 -23.20 -5.57
C ALA A 197 -2.56 -21.90 -5.32
N LYS A 198 -2.59 -20.97 -6.25
CA LYS A 198 -1.89 -19.68 -6.16
C LYS A 198 -2.41 -18.81 -5.03
N SER A 199 -3.73 -18.71 -4.86
CA SER A 199 -4.35 -17.94 -3.78
C SER A 199 -3.94 -18.44 -2.40
N TYR A 200 -3.92 -19.75 -2.21
CA TYR A 200 -3.50 -20.33 -0.94
C TYR A 200 -2.03 -20.06 -0.63
N LEU A 201 -1.13 -20.37 -1.58
CA LEU A 201 0.30 -20.17 -1.41
C LEU A 201 0.66 -18.70 -1.17
N ALA A 202 0.06 -17.78 -1.95
CA ALA A 202 0.24 -16.35 -1.74
C ALA A 202 -0.25 -15.91 -0.35
N LYS A 203 -1.42 -16.37 0.08
CA LYS A 203 -1.94 -16.12 1.44
C LYS A 203 -1.10 -16.76 2.53
N ALA A 204 -0.45 -17.89 2.25
CA ALA A 204 0.45 -18.54 3.17
C ALA A 204 1.85 -17.89 3.22
N GLY A 205 2.13 -16.89 2.37
CA GLY A 205 3.44 -16.24 2.27
C GLY A 205 4.52 -17.14 1.64
N VAL A 206 4.10 -18.18 0.93
CA VAL A 206 5.01 -19.15 0.30
C VAL A 206 5.37 -18.65 -1.08
N THR A 207 6.66 -18.49 -1.33
CA THR A 207 7.19 -18.24 -2.68
C THR A 207 7.15 -19.53 -3.50
N TYR A 208 6.71 -19.44 -4.76
CA TYR A 208 6.63 -20.58 -5.67
C TYR A 208 7.04 -20.21 -7.10
N VAL A 209 7.41 -21.22 -7.87
CA VAL A 209 7.72 -21.11 -9.30
C VAL A 209 6.51 -21.60 -10.10
N ASN A 210 6.14 -20.85 -11.15
CA ASN A 210 5.10 -21.28 -12.08
C ASN A 210 5.72 -22.18 -13.16
N GLN A 211 5.13 -23.34 -13.40
CA GLN A 211 5.47 -24.26 -14.49
C GLN A 211 4.22 -24.48 -15.34
N ALA A 212 4.32 -24.16 -16.65
CA ALA A 212 3.21 -24.37 -17.56
C ALA A 212 2.96 -25.87 -17.79
N ALA A 213 1.69 -26.25 -17.79
CA ALA A 213 1.21 -27.58 -18.15
C ALA A 213 0.34 -27.50 -19.42
N PRO A 214 0.05 -28.63 -20.11
CA PRO A 214 -0.86 -28.69 -21.24
C PRO A 214 -2.27 -28.15 -20.89
N ALA A 215 -2.99 -27.67 -21.90
CA ALA A 215 -4.35 -27.17 -21.74
C ALA A 215 -5.27 -28.20 -21.08
N GLY A 216 -6.11 -27.76 -20.14
CA GLY A 216 -7.04 -28.59 -19.38
C GLY A 216 -6.40 -29.41 -18.25
N THR A 217 -5.11 -29.24 -17.96
CA THR A 217 -4.46 -29.92 -16.84
C THR A 217 -4.90 -29.29 -15.51
N VAL A 218 -5.42 -30.11 -14.60
CA VAL A 218 -5.69 -29.69 -13.22
C VAL A 218 -4.39 -29.31 -12.54
N ALA A 219 -4.37 -28.13 -11.90
CA ALA A 219 -3.17 -27.63 -11.26
C ALA A 219 -2.69 -28.54 -10.12
N GLU A 220 -1.39 -28.64 -9.95
CA GLU A 220 -0.76 -29.36 -8.83
C GLU A 220 0.30 -28.49 -8.15
N VAL A 221 0.45 -28.68 -6.85
CA VAL A 221 1.50 -28.05 -6.04
C VAL A 221 2.56 -29.07 -5.72
N ARG A 222 3.80 -28.80 -6.13
CA ARG A 222 4.97 -29.65 -5.83
C ARG A 222 5.80 -29.00 -4.74
N ILE A 223 6.08 -29.75 -3.68
CA ILE A 223 6.87 -29.33 -2.52
C ILE A 223 7.98 -30.35 -2.33
N GLY A 224 9.18 -30.09 -2.83
CA GLY A 224 10.23 -31.10 -2.89
C GLY A 224 9.77 -32.35 -3.65
N ALA A 225 9.71 -33.50 -2.98
CA ALA A 225 9.24 -34.77 -3.55
C ALA A 225 7.72 -35.01 -3.44
N VAL A 226 7.00 -34.15 -2.72
CA VAL A 226 5.54 -34.27 -2.51
C VAL A 226 4.81 -33.51 -3.60
N THR A 227 3.85 -34.18 -4.27
CA THR A 227 2.95 -33.60 -5.25
C THR A 227 1.51 -33.66 -4.75
N LEU A 228 0.83 -32.53 -4.71
CA LEU A 228 -0.55 -32.40 -4.24
C LEU A 228 -1.41 -31.80 -5.35
N PRO A 229 -2.37 -32.55 -5.92
CA PRO A 229 -3.27 -32.01 -6.93
C PRO A 229 -4.25 -31.02 -6.30
N SER A 230 -4.54 -29.92 -7.00
CA SER A 230 -5.63 -29.03 -6.70
C SER A 230 -6.96 -29.62 -7.22
N PHE A 231 -7.99 -28.83 -7.33
CA PHE A 231 -9.27 -29.26 -7.88
C PHE A 231 -9.98 -28.12 -8.61
N ALA A 232 -10.79 -28.46 -9.61
CA ALA A 232 -11.67 -27.53 -10.28
C ALA A 232 -12.94 -27.33 -9.42
N GLY A 233 -13.13 -26.12 -8.91
CA GLY A 233 -14.26 -25.80 -8.04
C GLY A 233 -15.47 -25.26 -8.77
N GLU A 234 -15.38 -25.03 -10.08
CA GLU A 234 -16.40 -24.37 -10.91
C GLU A 234 -17.68 -25.19 -11.04
N THR A 235 -17.55 -26.50 -10.99
CA THR A 235 -18.68 -27.44 -11.13
C THR A 235 -19.35 -27.79 -9.80
N LEU A 236 -18.79 -27.32 -8.68
CA LEU A 236 -19.28 -27.62 -7.34
C LEU A 236 -20.33 -26.58 -6.88
N ASP A 237 -21.34 -27.02 -6.17
CA ASP A 237 -22.21 -26.11 -5.44
C ASP A 237 -21.44 -25.40 -4.30
N LYS A 238 -22.02 -24.33 -3.78
CA LYS A 238 -21.34 -23.47 -2.79
C LYS A 238 -20.93 -24.20 -1.49
N ALA A 239 -21.71 -25.18 -1.05
CA ALA A 239 -21.42 -25.94 0.18
C ALA A 239 -20.30 -26.96 -0.08
N ALA A 240 -20.42 -27.77 -1.12
CA ALA A 240 -19.43 -28.74 -1.55
C ALA A 240 -18.09 -28.07 -1.87
N PHE A 241 -18.11 -26.91 -2.54
CA PHE A 241 -16.91 -26.12 -2.80
C PHE A 241 -16.21 -25.67 -1.50
N LYS A 242 -16.96 -25.16 -0.53
CA LYS A 242 -16.42 -24.70 0.75
C LYS A 242 -15.76 -25.84 1.52
N ASP A 243 -16.44 -27.00 1.58
CA ASP A 243 -15.93 -28.16 2.33
C ASP A 243 -14.71 -28.79 1.64
N ARG A 244 -14.75 -28.94 0.31
CA ARG A 244 -13.62 -29.42 -0.48
C ARG A 244 -12.41 -28.52 -0.36
N LYS A 245 -12.62 -27.21 -0.46
CA LYS A 245 -11.57 -26.20 -0.32
C LYS A 245 -10.93 -26.29 1.07
N LYS A 246 -11.73 -26.36 2.14
CA LYS A 246 -11.21 -26.47 3.51
C LYS A 246 -10.36 -27.74 3.71
N ALA A 247 -10.82 -28.87 3.19
CA ALA A 247 -10.07 -30.14 3.28
C ALA A 247 -8.73 -30.05 2.52
N TRP A 248 -8.76 -29.55 1.30
CA TRP A 248 -7.58 -29.40 0.46
C TRP A 248 -6.57 -28.39 1.05
N GLU A 249 -7.04 -27.26 1.57
CA GLU A 249 -6.20 -26.25 2.25
C GLU A 249 -5.53 -26.84 3.51
N ALA A 250 -6.21 -27.71 4.25
CA ALA A 250 -5.65 -28.40 5.41
C ALA A 250 -4.55 -29.41 5.01
N GLU A 251 -4.78 -30.14 3.92
CA GLU A 251 -3.81 -31.09 3.37
C GLU A 251 -2.54 -30.39 2.87
N LEU A 252 -2.71 -29.31 2.08
CA LEU A 252 -1.60 -28.50 1.59
C LEU A 252 -0.84 -27.83 2.75
N GLY A 253 -1.55 -27.32 3.75
CA GLY A 253 -0.95 -26.77 4.96
C GLY A 253 -0.10 -27.78 5.73
N THR A 254 -0.56 -29.05 5.80
CA THR A 254 0.19 -30.14 6.44
C THR A 254 1.46 -30.47 5.64
N ALA A 255 1.36 -30.56 4.31
CA ALA A 255 2.50 -30.81 3.43
C ALA A 255 3.56 -29.70 3.53
N LEU A 256 3.14 -28.44 3.53
CA LEU A 256 4.03 -27.30 3.72
C LEU A 256 4.72 -27.34 5.09
N LYS A 257 3.98 -27.65 6.15
CA LYS A 257 4.55 -27.78 7.50
C LYS A 257 5.60 -28.90 7.57
N SER A 258 5.34 -30.05 6.96
CA SER A 258 6.30 -31.17 6.88
C SER A 258 7.54 -30.79 6.07
N ALA A 259 7.43 -29.87 5.11
CA ALA A 259 8.56 -29.34 4.34
C ALA A 259 9.30 -28.17 5.03
N GLY A 260 8.95 -27.87 6.30
CA GLY A 260 9.62 -26.85 7.12
C GLY A 260 9.01 -25.46 7.04
N TYR A 261 7.92 -25.24 6.31
CA TYR A 261 7.24 -23.94 6.24
C TYR A 261 6.48 -23.66 7.55
N PRO A 262 6.78 -22.57 8.27
CA PRO A 262 6.09 -22.26 9.51
C PRO A 262 4.68 -21.73 9.24
N ALA A 263 3.69 -22.23 9.99
CA ALA A 263 2.33 -21.69 9.93
C ALA A 263 2.23 -20.27 10.52
N LYS A 264 3.11 -19.94 11.48
CA LYS A 264 3.27 -18.62 12.10
C LYS A 264 4.75 -18.38 12.36
N ALA A 265 5.18 -17.11 12.33
CA ALA A 265 6.51 -16.72 12.76
C ALA A 265 6.66 -16.97 14.27
N ASP A 266 7.80 -17.50 14.68
CA ASP A 266 8.14 -17.61 16.08
C ASP A 266 8.56 -16.23 16.62
N SER A 267 7.76 -15.67 17.51
CA SER A 267 8.00 -14.33 18.09
C SER A 267 9.32 -14.22 18.87
N ALA A 268 9.90 -15.37 19.30
CA ALA A 268 11.20 -15.42 19.96
C ALA A 268 12.36 -15.24 18.97
N LEU A 269 12.15 -15.63 17.71
CA LEU A 269 13.16 -15.54 16.65
C LEU A 269 13.08 -14.21 15.88
N VAL A 270 12.04 -13.41 16.09
CA VAL A 270 11.92 -12.09 15.46
C VAL A 270 13.00 -11.15 15.96
N ASN A 271 13.84 -10.64 15.07
CA ASN A 271 14.80 -9.58 15.38
C ASN A 271 14.06 -8.22 15.47
N LYS A 272 13.42 -7.98 16.61
CA LYS A 272 12.57 -6.79 16.84
C LYS A 272 13.29 -5.46 16.59
N PRO A 273 14.55 -5.24 17.06
CA PRO A 273 15.27 -3.99 16.78
C PRO A 273 15.49 -3.75 15.29
N LEU A 274 15.85 -4.78 14.54
CA LEU A 274 16.08 -4.66 13.10
C LEU A 274 14.77 -4.41 12.35
N VAL A 275 13.68 -5.09 12.73
CA VAL A 275 12.35 -4.85 12.15
C VAL A 275 11.91 -3.40 12.40
N VAL A 276 12.02 -2.90 13.65
CA VAL A 276 11.70 -1.50 13.97
C VAL A 276 12.59 -0.54 13.18
N GLY A 277 13.87 -0.81 13.05
CA GLY A 277 14.80 0.02 12.26
C GLY A 277 14.38 0.13 10.78
N ILE A 278 14.02 -1.01 10.16
CA ILE A 278 13.54 -1.04 8.76
C ILE A 278 12.21 -0.28 8.63
N LEU A 279 11.25 -0.56 9.51
CA LEU A 279 9.95 0.12 9.49
C LEU A 279 10.12 1.64 9.71
N THR A 280 10.98 2.06 10.63
CA THR A 280 11.31 3.47 10.86
C THR A 280 11.89 4.12 9.60
N LEU A 281 12.79 3.43 8.90
CA LEU A 281 13.34 3.94 7.64
C LEU A 281 12.26 4.10 6.57
N LEU A 282 11.33 3.15 6.46
CA LEU A 282 10.17 3.29 5.57
C LEU A 282 9.29 4.49 5.97
N VAL A 283 9.07 4.71 7.28
CA VAL A 283 8.34 5.89 7.78
C VAL A 283 9.09 7.18 7.47
N ILE A 284 10.42 7.20 7.52
CA ILE A 284 11.23 8.37 7.11
C ILE A 284 10.97 8.71 5.64
N TYR A 285 10.90 7.72 4.74
CA TYR A 285 10.54 7.99 3.33
C TYR A 285 9.13 8.57 3.23
N VAL A 286 8.18 8.06 4.02
CA VAL A 286 6.82 8.64 4.12
C VAL A 286 6.89 10.11 4.51
N THR A 287 7.67 10.46 5.54
CA THR A 287 7.78 11.85 6.01
C THR A 287 8.43 12.78 4.99
N MET A 288 9.38 12.26 4.19
CA MET A 288 9.99 13.02 3.09
C MET A 288 8.97 13.38 2.00
N VAL A 289 8.12 12.44 1.61
CA VAL A 289 7.16 12.68 0.54
C VAL A 289 5.90 13.39 1.03
N TYR A 290 5.50 13.19 2.28
CA TYR A 290 4.24 13.71 2.82
C TYR A 290 4.41 15.05 3.56
N GLY A 291 5.54 15.30 4.22
CA GLY A 291 5.76 16.52 4.97
C GLY A 291 5.58 17.79 4.11
N PRO A 292 6.28 17.91 2.98
CA PRO A 292 6.20 19.10 2.12
C PRO A 292 4.99 19.16 1.18
N ILE A 293 4.23 18.06 0.99
CA ILE A 293 3.28 17.96 -0.14
C ILE A 293 2.13 18.96 -0.08
N ALA A 294 1.61 19.20 1.12
CA ALA A 294 0.48 20.13 1.29
C ALA A 294 0.87 21.55 0.90
N ALA A 295 2.04 22.00 1.33
CA ALA A 295 2.57 23.31 0.95
C ALA A 295 2.79 23.39 -0.56
N MET A 296 3.47 22.40 -1.16
CA MET A 296 3.71 22.37 -2.59
C MET A 296 2.42 22.40 -3.42
N LEU A 297 1.39 21.66 -3.04
CA LEU A 297 0.09 21.68 -3.73
C LEU A 297 -0.58 23.06 -3.65
N VAL A 298 -0.54 23.70 -2.49
CA VAL A 298 -1.09 25.06 -2.31
C VAL A 298 -0.36 26.08 -3.18
N GLU A 299 0.97 25.97 -3.26
CA GLU A 299 1.85 26.86 -4.02
C GLU A 299 1.75 26.66 -5.55
N MET A 300 1.32 25.47 -6.01
CA MET A 300 1.18 25.16 -7.44
C MET A 300 -0.03 25.79 -8.10
N PHE A 301 -1.09 26.10 -7.36
CA PHE A 301 -2.36 26.53 -7.93
C PHE A 301 -2.74 27.97 -7.55
N PRO A 302 -3.24 28.78 -8.50
CA PRO A 302 -3.74 30.11 -8.21
C PRO A 302 -4.94 30.09 -7.25
N THR A 303 -5.05 31.11 -6.41
CA THR A 303 -6.00 31.16 -5.27
C THR A 303 -7.46 30.94 -5.69
N ASN A 304 -7.87 31.45 -6.86
CA ASN A 304 -9.26 31.39 -7.34
C ASN A 304 -9.77 30.00 -7.75
N ILE A 305 -8.87 29.04 -7.98
CA ILE A 305 -9.23 27.66 -8.35
C ILE A 305 -8.49 26.61 -7.50
N ARG A 306 -7.70 27.05 -6.52
CA ARG A 306 -6.76 26.23 -5.75
C ARG A 306 -7.41 24.97 -5.17
N TYR A 307 -8.47 25.11 -4.41
CA TYR A 307 -9.14 23.97 -3.78
C TYR A 307 -9.68 22.96 -4.78
N THR A 308 -10.35 23.44 -5.83
CA THR A 308 -10.90 22.59 -6.88
C THR A 308 -9.82 21.85 -7.64
N SER A 309 -8.74 22.56 -8.00
CA SER A 309 -7.65 21.99 -8.80
C SER A 309 -6.80 21.00 -8.02
N MET A 310 -6.49 21.25 -6.73
CA MET A 310 -5.66 20.37 -5.92
C MET A 310 -6.42 19.14 -5.40
N SER A 311 -7.76 19.21 -5.28
CA SER A 311 -8.56 18.09 -4.78
C SER A 311 -8.45 16.85 -5.65
N LEU A 312 -8.52 17.00 -6.98
CA LEU A 312 -8.46 15.86 -7.90
C LEU A 312 -7.13 15.10 -7.81
N PRO A 313 -5.94 15.73 -7.99
CA PRO A 313 -4.68 15.01 -7.87
C PRO A 313 -4.47 14.41 -6.48
N TYR A 314 -4.89 15.09 -5.41
CA TYR A 314 -4.74 14.58 -4.07
C TYR A 314 -5.61 13.34 -3.82
N HIS A 315 -6.90 13.37 -4.19
CA HIS A 315 -7.80 12.26 -3.94
C HIS A 315 -7.58 11.08 -4.90
N ILE A 316 -7.30 11.32 -6.18
CA ILE A 316 -6.94 10.24 -7.12
C ILE A 316 -5.58 9.65 -6.76
N GLY A 317 -4.60 10.46 -6.43
CA GLY A 317 -3.29 10.01 -5.98
C GLY A 317 -3.41 9.06 -4.78
N ASN A 318 -4.01 9.53 -3.70
CA ASN A 318 -4.14 8.72 -2.48
C ASN A 318 -5.17 7.59 -2.60
N GLY A 319 -6.34 7.84 -3.23
CA GLY A 319 -7.41 6.85 -3.32
C GLY A 319 -7.12 5.73 -4.32
N TRP A 320 -6.66 6.07 -5.53
CA TRP A 320 -6.43 5.07 -6.58
C TRP A 320 -5.02 4.48 -6.50
N PHE A 321 -3.99 5.32 -6.62
CA PHE A 321 -2.61 4.82 -6.61
C PHE A 321 -2.22 4.23 -5.23
N GLY A 322 -2.60 4.90 -4.15
CA GLY A 322 -2.35 4.41 -2.81
C GLY A 322 -3.33 3.32 -2.37
N GLY A 323 -4.65 3.59 -2.44
CA GLY A 323 -5.68 2.71 -1.90
C GLY A 323 -5.76 1.33 -2.55
N PHE A 324 -5.52 1.22 -3.86
CA PHE A 324 -5.47 -0.08 -4.55
C PHE A 324 -4.12 -0.79 -4.43
N LEU A 325 -3.10 -0.17 -3.84
CA LEU A 325 -1.76 -0.76 -3.73
C LEU A 325 -1.76 -2.14 -3.05
N PRO A 326 -2.38 -2.35 -1.87
CA PRO A 326 -2.35 -3.67 -1.23
C PRO A 326 -2.97 -4.77 -2.09
N THR A 327 -4.11 -4.49 -2.72
CA THR A 327 -4.82 -5.46 -3.56
C THR A 327 -4.05 -5.75 -4.85
N THR A 328 -3.53 -4.71 -5.51
CA THR A 328 -2.72 -4.87 -6.73
C THR A 328 -1.45 -5.65 -6.43
N ALA A 329 -0.73 -5.29 -5.37
CA ALA A 329 0.50 -5.96 -4.97
C ALA A 329 0.24 -7.44 -4.63
N PHE A 330 -0.88 -7.75 -3.92
CA PHE A 330 -1.26 -9.12 -3.65
C PHE A 330 -1.56 -9.92 -4.92
N ALA A 331 -2.31 -9.34 -5.87
CA ALA A 331 -2.60 -9.98 -7.14
C ALA A 331 -1.32 -10.26 -7.95
N MET A 332 -0.37 -9.32 -7.94
CA MET A 332 0.95 -9.50 -8.58
C MET A 332 1.77 -10.62 -7.91
N VAL A 333 1.73 -10.73 -6.59
CA VAL A 333 2.37 -11.83 -5.84
C VAL A 333 1.72 -13.16 -6.20
N ALA A 334 0.39 -13.24 -6.20
CA ALA A 334 -0.33 -14.46 -6.55
C ALA A 334 -0.11 -14.88 -8.02
N ALA A 335 0.00 -13.94 -8.94
CA ALA A 335 0.27 -14.23 -10.33
C ALA A 335 1.68 -14.82 -10.55
N THR A 336 2.69 -14.27 -9.86
CA THR A 336 4.10 -14.62 -10.10
C THR A 336 4.67 -15.67 -9.15
N GLY A 337 4.10 -15.81 -7.96
CA GLY A 337 4.64 -16.66 -6.90
C GLY A 337 5.77 -16.01 -6.09
N ASN A 338 6.21 -14.81 -6.43
CA ASN A 338 7.28 -14.12 -5.70
C ASN A 338 6.68 -13.09 -4.73
N ILE A 339 6.84 -13.31 -3.42
CA ILE A 339 6.30 -12.44 -2.37
C ILE A 339 6.78 -10.98 -2.48
N TYR A 340 7.91 -10.73 -3.14
CA TYR A 340 8.43 -9.37 -3.36
C TYR A 340 7.92 -8.72 -4.64
N TYR A 341 7.27 -9.47 -5.54
CA TYR A 341 6.90 -8.94 -6.86
C TYR A 341 5.89 -7.78 -6.78
N GLY A 342 5.07 -7.78 -5.74
CA GLY A 342 4.15 -6.68 -5.46
C GLY A 342 4.81 -5.31 -5.24
N LEU A 343 6.10 -5.29 -4.86
CA LEU A 343 6.88 -4.05 -4.71
C LEU A 343 7.14 -3.32 -6.03
N TRP A 344 7.01 -4.02 -7.19
CA TRP A 344 7.13 -3.35 -8.48
C TRP A 344 6.07 -2.28 -8.69
N TYR A 345 4.87 -2.46 -8.15
CA TYR A 345 3.82 -1.46 -8.27
C TYR A 345 4.24 -0.09 -7.68
N PRO A 346 4.57 0.02 -6.38
CA PRO A 346 5.00 1.30 -5.83
C PRO A 346 6.32 1.81 -6.43
N ILE A 347 7.25 0.93 -6.81
CA ILE A 347 8.52 1.32 -7.43
C ILE A 347 8.28 1.96 -8.79
N VAL A 348 7.45 1.37 -9.65
CA VAL A 348 7.15 1.92 -10.98
C VAL A 348 6.43 3.26 -10.86
N VAL A 349 5.40 3.36 -10.00
CA VAL A 349 4.66 4.62 -9.82
C VAL A 349 5.55 5.71 -9.22
N ALA A 350 6.31 5.41 -8.16
CA ALA A 350 7.24 6.37 -7.56
C ALA A 350 8.35 6.77 -8.53
N GLY A 351 8.85 5.83 -9.34
CA GLY A 351 9.85 6.09 -10.38
C GLY A 351 9.33 7.03 -11.47
N ILE A 352 8.13 6.79 -11.97
CA ILE A 352 7.47 7.70 -12.93
C ILE A 352 7.30 9.09 -12.32
N THR A 353 6.82 9.14 -11.06
CA THR A 353 6.68 10.42 -10.33
C THR A 353 8.01 11.13 -10.17
N ALA A 354 9.08 10.43 -9.80
CA ALA A 354 10.41 11.02 -9.65
C ALA A 354 10.91 11.60 -10.99
N VAL A 355 10.79 10.85 -12.09
CA VAL A 355 11.22 11.31 -13.44
C VAL A 355 10.43 12.54 -13.86
N ILE A 356 9.08 12.47 -13.79
CA ILE A 356 8.23 13.59 -14.20
C ILE A 356 8.42 14.78 -13.26
N GLY A 357 8.50 14.56 -11.95
CA GLY A 357 8.70 15.59 -10.97
C GLY A 357 10.03 16.32 -11.14
N ILE A 358 11.13 15.59 -11.37
CA ILE A 358 12.45 16.18 -11.59
C ILE A 358 12.47 17.02 -12.86
N LEU A 359 11.90 16.52 -13.97
CA LEU A 359 12.00 17.14 -15.28
C LEU A 359 11.00 18.29 -15.50
N PHE A 360 9.77 18.16 -14.99
CA PHE A 360 8.68 19.05 -15.37
C PHE A 360 8.08 19.89 -14.24
N LEU A 361 8.24 19.47 -12.96
CA LEU A 361 7.80 20.31 -11.85
C LEU A 361 8.82 21.42 -11.58
N LYS A 362 8.31 22.61 -11.32
CA LYS A 362 9.12 23.72 -10.80
C LYS A 362 9.18 23.63 -9.27
N GLU A 363 10.25 24.15 -8.70
CA GLU A 363 10.32 24.39 -7.27
C GLU A 363 9.34 25.52 -6.90
N THR A 364 8.67 25.39 -5.76
CA THR A 364 7.57 26.29 -5.39
C THR A 364 7.83 27.10 -4.13
N LYS A 365 8.93 26.86 -3.40
CA LYS A 365 9.19 27.45 -2.08
C LYS A 365 9.16 28.98 -2.03
N ASP A 366 9.48 29.63 -3.15
CA ASP A 366 9.57 31.09 -3.27
C ASP A 366 8.36 31.69 -4.05
N VAL A 367 7.33 30.89 -4.29
CA VAL A 367 6.11 31.36 -4.99
C VAL A 367 5.29 32.23 -4.05
N ASP A 368 4.97 33.43 -4.51
CA ASP A 368 4.02 34.29 -3.82
C ASP A 368 2.60 33.72 -4.01
N ILE A 369 2.01 33.25 -2.93
CA ILE A 369 0.66 32.68 -2.93
C ILE A 369 -0.45 33.73 -2.96
N GLU A 370 -0.08 35.01 -2.83
CA GLU A 370 -1.01 36.16 -2.88
C GLU A 370 -1.01 36.85 -4.23
N ALA A 371 -0.10 36.52 -5.14
CA ALA A 371 0.03 37.10 -6.47
C ALA A 371 -1.09 36.67 -7.44
#